data_b27947a43e0e4c4804769ad1754e046e
#
_entry.id   b27947a43e0e4c4804769ad1754e046e
#
_cell.length_a   1.000
_cell.length_b   1.000
_cell.length_c   1.000
_cell.angle_alpha   90.00
_cell.angle_beta   90.00
_cell.angle_gamma   90.00
#
_symmetry.space_group_name_H-M   'P 1'
#
loop_
_entity.id
_entity.type
_entity.pdbx_description
1 polymer ?
#
loop_
_entity_poly.entity_id
_entity_poly.type
_entity_poly.pdbx_seq_one_letter_code
_entity_poly.pdbx_strand_id
1 'polypeptide(L)'
;MRTLCHDLGRALGCGGCMSSLRRTRAGSFARSQAVTMQQVLNFAAEQAPQALLMPVDAVFSMHPPLIVTMGQAAKLKNGAQIKDWQFRPGTYRVYAEDGEFLLLGRVENGGLTTIKSFFEVNTRAT
;
A
#
# COMPACT_ATOMS: atom_id res chain seq x y z
N MET A 1 -21.28 7.93 5.61
CA MET A 1 -21.58 9.26 6.19
C MET A 1 -22.97 9.78 5.80
N ARG A 2 -23.38 9.74 4.53
CA ARG A 2 -24.76 10.16 4.13
C ARG A 2 -25.83 9.39 4.88
N THR A 3 -25.71 8.06 4.95
CA THR A 3 -26.61 7.18 5.72
C THR A 3 -26.68 7.58 7.20
N LEU A 4 -25.55 7.90 7.82
CA LEU A 4 -25.51 8.33 9.22
C LEU A 4 -26.34 9.60 9.46
N CYS A 5 -26.22 10.61 8.58
CA CYS A 5 -27.03 11.84 8.69
C CYS A 5 -28.53 11.52 8.54
N HIS A 6 -28.89 10.64 7.62
CA HIS A 6 -30.26 10.19 7.43
C HIS A 6 -30.80 9.47 8.67
N ASP A 7 -30.04 8.53 9.23
CA ASP A 7 -30.45 7.72 10.39
C ASP A 7 -30.60 8.58 11.64
N LEU A 8 -29.68 9.53 11.85
CA LEU A 8 -29.79 10.53 12.93
C LEU A 8 -31.05 11.38 12.76
N GLY A 9 -31.32 11.86 11.55
CA GLY A 9 -32.51 12.65 11.26
C GLY A 9 -33.82 11.89 11.51
N ARG A 10 -33.84 10.60 11.19
CA ARG A 10 -34.97 9.71 11.50
C ARG A 10 -35.14 9.52 13.01
N ALA A 11 -34.05 9.26 13.73
CA ALA A 11 -34.10 9.06 15.19
C ALA A 11 -34.59 10.31 15.94
N LEU A 12 -34.24 11.50 15.43
CA LEU A 12 -34.68 12.78 15.97
C LEU A 12 -36.09 13.23 15.47
N GLY A 13 -36.69 12.53 14.52
CA GLY A 13 -38.00 12.82 13.95
C GLY A 13 -38.06 14.07 13.06
N CYS A 14 -36.93 14.71 12.75
CA CYS A 14 -36.87 15.93 11.95
C CYS A 14 -36.30 15.76 10.55
N GLY A 15 -35.87 14.55 10.19
CA GLY A 15 -35.09 14.30 8.98
C GLY A 15 -33.66 14.84 9.09
N GLY A 16 -32.81 14.51 8.12
CA GLY A 16 -31.44 15.01 8.11
C GLY A 16 -30.74 14.73 6.77
N CYS A 17 -29.90 15.67 6.36
CA CYS A 17 -29.05 15.54 5.20
C CYS A 17 -27.62 16.03 5.50
N MET A 18 -26.66 15.52 4.73
CA MET A 18 -25.27 15.94 4.86
C MET A 18 -25.05 17.23 4.07
N SER A 19 -24.70 18.32 4.76
CA SER A 19 -24.41 19.62 4.13
C SER A 19 -23.00 19.69 3.55
N SER A 20 -22.02 19.11 4.24
CA SER A 20 -20.62 19.09 3.78
C SER A 20 -19.88 17.89 4.34
N LEU A 21 -18.83 17.48 3.64
CA LEU A 21 -17.92 16.44 4.09
C LEU A 21 -16.49 16.79 3.68
N ARG A 22 -15.57 16.76 4.62
CA ARG A 22 -14.14 16.90 4.33
C ARG A 22 -13.38 15.69 4.88
N ARG A 23 -12.72 14.95 3.98
CA ARG A 23 -11.83 13.87 4.39
C ARG A 23 -10.52 14.45 4.87
N THR A 24 -10.14 14.16 6.11
CA THR A 24 -8.90 14.63 6.73
C THR A 24 -7.79 13.58 6.73
N ARG A 25 -8.17 12.29 6.60
CA ARG A 25 -7.23 11.15 6.57
C ARG A 25 -7.82 10.00 5.72
N ALA A 26 -6.93 9.23 5.09
CA ALA A 26 -7.25 7.97 4.44
C ALA A 26 -6.11 6.97 4.75
N GLY A 27 -6.36 6.02 5.66
CA GLY A 27 -5.32 5.12 6.18
C GLY A 27 -4.20 5.90 6.86
N SER A 28 -2.96 5.68 6.44
CA SER A 28 -1.77 6.40 6.90
C SER A 28 -1.62 7.80 6.32
N PHE A 29 -2.35 8.15 5.24
CA PHE A 29 -2.24 9.44 4.54
C PHE A 29 -3.07 10.52 5.21
N ALA A 30 -2.44 11.61 5.63
CA ALA A 30 -3.08 12.79 6.18
C ALA A 30 -3.28 13.86 5.09
N ARG A 31 -4.28 14.74 5.28
CA ARG A 31 -4.54 15.86 4.36
C ARG A 31 -3.32 16.79 4.21
N SER A 32 -2.50 16.93 5.23
CA SER A 32 -1.28 17.74 5.18
C SER A 32 -0.25 17.25 4.16
N GLN A 33 -0.33 15.98 3.75
CA GLN A 33 0.53 15.36 2.74
C GLN A 33 -0.07 15.44 1.32
N ALA A 34 -1.31 15.92 1.21
CA ALA A 34 -1.99 16.01 -0.08
C ALA A 34 -1.44 17.17 -0.92
N VAL A 35 -1.27 16.93 -2.21
CA VAL A 35 -0.90 17.94 -3.20
C VAL A 35 -2.15 18.45 -3.92
N THR A 36 -2.11 19.70 -4.36
CA THR A 36 -3.20 20.30 -5.15
C THR A 36 -3.05 19.96 -6.64
N MET A 37 -4.15 20.03 -7.39
CA MET A 37 -4.10 19.86 -8.85
C MET A 37 -3.14 20.85 -9.50
N GLN A 38 -3.08 22.09 -9.02
CA GLN A 38 -2.15 23.09 -9.56
C GLN A 38 -0.69 22.67 -9.37
N GLN A 39 -0.33 22.12 -8.20
CA GLN A 39 1.01 21.58 -7.97
C GLN A 39 1.32 20.43 -8.94
N VAL A 40 0.36 19.51 -9.15
CA VAL A 40 0.55 18.40 -10.10
C VAL A 40 0.79 18.93 -11.52
N LEU A 41 0.01 19.92 -11.96
CA LEU A 41 0.17 20.54 -13.29
C LEU A 41 1.51 21.25 -13.45
N ASN A 42 1.98 21.96 -12.43
CA ASN A 42 3.28 22.62 -12.46
C ASN A 42 4.42 21.60 -12.59
N PHE A 43 4.41 20.53 -11.78
CA PHE A 43 5.42 19.46 -11.86
C PHE A 43 5.36 18.69 -13.19
N ALA A 44 4.17 18.54 -13.78
CA ALA A 44 4.02 17.93 -15.09
C ALA A 44 4.64 18.81 -16.18
N ALA A 45 4.48 20.13 -16.10
CA ALA A 45 5.11 21.09 -17.01
C ALA A 45 6.65 21.09 -16.92
N GLU A 46 7.19 20.87 -15.71
CA GLU A 46 8.63 20.75 -15.44
C GLU A 46 9.20 19.35 -15.77
N GLN A 47 8.38 18.44 -16.33
CA GLN A 47 8.73 17.06 -16.65
C GLN A 47 9.21 16.22 -15.43
N ALA A 48 8.81 16.60 -14.23
CA ALA A 48 9.18 15.95 -12.98
C ALA A 48 8.00 15.42 -12.15
N PRO A 49 6.95 14.81 -12.76
CA PRO A 49 5.78 14.32 -12.01
C PRO A 49 6.14 13.22 -11.00
N GLN A 50 7.24 12.50 -11.24
CA GLN A 50 7.74 11.44 -10.35
C GLN A 50 8.12 11.96 -8.95
N ALA A 51 8.51 13.24 -8.84
CA ALA A 51 8.86 13.86 -7.55
C ALA A 51 7.68 13.94 -6.56
N LEU A 52 6.44 13.87 -7.06
CA LEU A 52 5.22 13.86 -6.26
C LEU A 52 4.75 12.45 -5.88
N LEU A 53 5.30 11.42 -6.50
CA LEU A 53 4.90 10.04 -6.24
C LEU A 53 5.53 9.52 -4.95
N MET A 54 4.72 8.94 -4.10
CA MET A 54 5.21 8.22 -2.93
C MET A 54 5.54 6.77 -3.33
N PRO A 55 6.61 6.18 -2.77
CA PRO A 55 6.91 4.78 -3.00
C PRO A 55 5.75 3.88 -2.53
N VAL A 56 5.48 2.80 -3.24
CA VAL A 56 4.35 1.90 -2.97
C VAL A 56 4.43 1.29 -1.58
N ASP A 57 5.63 0.98 -1.10
CA ASP A 57 5.89 0.42 0.23
C ASP A 57 5.56 1.37 1.38
N ALA A 58 5.48 2.68 1.13
CA ALA A 58 5.07 3.67 2.14
C ALA A 58 3.65 3.41 2.67
N VAL A 59 2.76 2.81 1.84
CA VAL A 59 1.41 2.39 2.25
C VAL A 59 1.45 1.36 3.37
N PHE A 60 2.50 0.55 3.40
CA PHE A 60 2.69 -0.58 4.31
C PHE A 60 3.69 -0.28 5.43
N SER A 61 3.97 1.00 5.70
CA SER A 61 4.98 1.44 6.69
C SER A 61 4.77 0.87 8.11
N MET A 62 3.54 0.45 8.43
CA MET A 62 3.21 -0.22 9.70
C MET A 62 3.79 -1.64 9.81
N HIS A 63 4.17 -2.27 8.70
CA HIS A 63 4.74 -3.61 8.69
C HIS A 63 6.27 -3.53 8.67
N PRO A 64 6.98 -4.37 9.44
CA PRO A 64 8.44 -4.38 9.46
C PRO A 64 9.01 -4.83 8.10
N PRO A 65 10.21 -4.35 7.72
CA PRO A 65 10.90 -4.80 6.54
C PRO A 65 11.52 -6.19 6.75
N LEU A 66 11.62 -6.95 5.66
CA LEU A 66 12.25 -8.26 5.58
C LEU A 66 13.10 -8.30 4.30
N ILE A 67 14.39 -8.56 4.43
CA ILE A 67 15.29 -8.63 3.29
C ILE A 67 15.50 -10.10 2.94
N VAL A 68 15.35 -10.44 1.66
CA VAL A 68 15.57 -11.78 1.11
C VAL A 68 16.72 -11.78 0.12
N THR A 69 17.44 -12.92 0.02
CA THR A 69 18.51 -13.08 -0.96
C THR A 69 17.96 -13.05 -2.39
N MET A 70 18.84 -12.77 -3.37
CA MET A 70 18.44 -12.76 -4.78
C MET A 70 17.84 -14.10 -5.23
N GLY A 71 18.37 -15.23 -4.72
CA GLY A 71 17.83 -16.56 -5.01
C GLY A 71 16.43 -16.79 -4.42
N GLN A 72 16.16 -16.24 -3.23
CA GLN A 72 14.84 -16.26 -2.60
C GLN A 72 13.88 -15.32 -3.33
N ALA A 73 14.35 -14.14 -3.73
CA ALA A 73 13.57 -13.18 -4.52
C ALA A 73 13.09 -13.81 -5.84
N ALA A 74 13.97 -14.52 -6.55
CA ALA A 74 13.60 -15.25 -7.77
C ALA A 74 12.51 -16.30 -7.51
N LYS A 75 12.60 -17.06 -6.41
CA LYS A 75 11.55 -18.03 -6.02
C LYS A 75 10.22 -17.33 -5.74
N LEU A 76 10.23 -16.22 -4.99
CA LEU A 76 9.02 -15.45 -4.68
C LEU A 76 8.40 -14.84 -5.95
N LYS A 77 9.22 -14.32 -6.88
CA LYS A 77 8.76 -13.81 -8.18
C LYS A 77 8.06 -14.89 -9.01
N ASN A 78 8.47 -16.15 -8.85
CA ASN A 78 7.84 -17.31 -9.49
C ASN A 78 6.65 -17.90 -8.68
N GLY A 79 6.19 -17.22 -7.64
CA GLY A 79 5.05 -17.65 -6.82
C GLY A 79 5.36 -18.79 -5.83
N ALA A 80 6.63 -19.17 -5.66
CA ALA A 80 7.01 -20.20 -4.70
C ALA A 80 7.01 -19.67 -3.27
N GLN A 81 6.64 -20.54 -2.32
CA GLN A 81 6.78 -20.27 -0.90
C GLN A 81 8.22 -20.54 -0.45
N ILE A 82 8.73 -19.75 0.49
CA ILE A 82 10.00 -20.04 1.15
C ILE A 82 9.69 -20.76 2.45
N LYS A 83 10.23 -21.97 2.61
CA LYS A 83 10.12 -22.78 3.82
C LYS A 83 11.33 -22.58 4.74
N ASP A 84 11.21 -23.05 5.98
CA ASP A 84 12.26 -23.02 7.01
C ASP A 84 12.70 -21.58 7.38
N TRP A 85 11.73 -20.68 7.47
CA TRP A 85 11.94 -19.28 7.77
C TRP A 85 11.91 -19.04 9.28
N GLN A 86 13.02 -18.58 9.87
CA GLN A 86 13.17 -18.40 11.33
C GLN A 86 12.70 -17.02 11.85
N PHE A 87 11.79 -16.37 11.16
CA PHE A 87 11.22 -15.11 11.62
C PHE A 87 9.93 -15.31 12.41
N ARG A 88 9.61 -14.33 13.24
CA ARG A 88 8.36 -14.34 14.01
C ARG A 88 7.16 -14.33 13.06
N PRO A 89 6.06 -15.04 13.39
CA PRO A 89 4.82 -14.94 12.63
C PRO A 89 4.35 -13.49 12.52
N GLY A 90 3.94 -13.07 11.32
CA GLY A 90 3.50 -11.71 11.07
C GLY A 90 3.51 -11.32 9.60
N THR A 91 3.09 -10.10 9.32
CA THR A 91 3.10 -9.51 7.98
C THR A 91 4.31 -8.60 7.81
N TYR A 92 4.99 -8.73 6.68
CA TYR A 92 6.26 -8.06 6.39
C TYR A 92 6.25 -7.42 5.01
N ARG A 93 6.97 -6.30 4.89
CA ARG A 93 7.39 -5.74 3.60
C ARG A 93 8.64 -6.47 3.15
N VAL A 94 8.57 -7.17 2.04
CA VAL A 94 9.69 -8.00 1.58
C VAL A 94 10.45 -7.28 0.49
N TYR A 95 11.77 -7.15 0.69
CA TYR A 95 12.71 -6.50 -0.22
C TYR A 95 13.78 -7.51 -0.66
N ALA A 96 14.25 -7.37 -1.89
CA ALA A 96 15.47 -8.03 -2.31
C ALA A 96 16.72 -7.32 -1.75
N GLU A 97 17.87 -7.96 -1.80
CA GLU A 97 19.17 -7.41 -1.34
C GLU A 97 19.57 -6.12 -2.08
N ASP A 98 19.08 -5.92 -3.31
CA ASP A 98 19.31 -4.72 -4.12
C ASP A 98 18.38 -3.55 -3.75
N GLY A 99 17.46 -3.75 -2.79
CA GLY A 99 16.50 -2.77 -2.31
C GLY A 99 15.18 -2.75 -3.06
N GLU A 100 14.96 -3.62 -4.05
CA GLU A 100 13.67 -3.72 -4.76
C GLU A 100 12.56 -4.17 -3.80
N PHE A 101 11.47 -3.41 -3.72
CA PHE A 101 10.27 -3.83 -2.98
C PHE A 101 9.52 -4.91 -3.78
N LEU A 102 9.52 -6.12 -3.29
CA LEU A 102 8.94 -7.27 -3.99
C LEU A 102 7.46 -7.46 -3.69
N LEU A 103 7.13 -7.56 -2.42
CA LEU A 103 5.80 -7.99 -2.02
C LEU A 103 5.49 -7.69 -0.55
N LEU A 104 4.21 -7.73 -0.21
CA LEU A 104 3.74 -7.91 1.15
C LEU A 104 3.62 -9.41 1.39
N GLY A 105 4.34 -9.92 2.38
CA GLY A 105 4.40 -11.34 2.71
C GLY A 105 3.90 -11.63 4.12
N ARG A 106 3.46 -12.85 4.34
CA ARG A 106 3.08 -13.36 5.66
C ARG A 106 3.97 -14.52 6.05
N VAL A 107 4.51 -14.44 7.24
CA VAL A 107 5.25 -15.53 7.86
C VAL A 107 4.31 -16.28 8.79
N GLU A 108 4.05 -17.56 8.49
CA GLU A 108 3.26 -18.47 9.30
C GLU A 108 3.87 -19.88 9.23
N ASN A 109 3.88 -20.61 10.35
CA ASN A 109 4.36 -22.01 10.43
C ASN A 109 5.76 -22.22 9.82
N GLY A 110 6.66 -21.25 9.99
CA GLY A 110 8.02 -21.33 9.42
C GLY A 110 8.11 -21.15 7.91
N GLY A 111 7.05 -20.65 7.26
CA GLY A 111 7.03 -20.36 5.83
C GLY A 111 6.67 -18.92 5.53
N LEU A 112 7.29 -18.35 4.48
CA LEU A 112 6.94 -17.04 3.94
C LEU A 112 6.04 -17.24 2.72
N THR A 113 4.83 -16.68 2.77
CA THR A 113 3.83 -16.70 1.70
C THR A 113 3.54 -15.30 1.20
N THR A 114 3.22 -15.17 -0.10
CA THR A 114 2.86 -13.89 -0.72
C THR A 114 1.42 -13.52 -0.42
N ILE A 115 1.18 -12.33 0.14
CA ILE A 115 -0.16 -11.72 0.24
C ILE A 115 -0.45 -10.93 -1.04
N LYS A 116 0.49 -10.05 -1.45
CA LYS A 116 0.37 -9.19 -2.64
C LYS A 116 1.75 -8.88 -3.21
N SER A 117 1.93 -9.10 -4.50
CA SER A 117 3.16 -8.77 -5.24
C SER A 117 3.09 -7.37 -5.86
N PHE A 118 4.26 -6.71 -5.98
CA PHE A 118 4.42 -5.36 -6.52
C PHE A 118 5.53 -5.26 -7.56
N PHE A 119 6.26 -6.34 -7.81
CA PHE A 119 7.26 -6.42 -8.88
C PHE A 119 6.59 -6.56 -10.26
N GLU A 120 7.23 -6.02 -11.27
CA GLU A 120 6.81 -6.23 -12.65
C GLU A 120 7.19 -7.65 -13.11
N VAL A 121 6.21 -8.39 -13.58
CA VAL A 121 6.46 -9.65 -14.27
C VAL A 121 6.85 -9.29 -15.69
N ASN A 122 8.14 -9.38 -16.03
CA ASN A 122 8.55 -9.31 -17.41
C ASN A 122 7.91 -10.48 -18.16
N THR A 123 6.74 -10.25 -18.74
CA THR A 123 6.16 -11.16 -19.71
C THR A 123 7.10 -11.13 -20.91
N ARG A 124 8.03 -12.08 -20.99
CA ARG A 124 8.77 -12.31 -22.23
C ARG A 124 7.73 -12.53 -23.29
N ALA A 125 7.62 -11.57 -24.21
CA ALA A 125 6.91 -11.76 -25.46
C ALA A 125 7.48 -13.02 -26.13
N THR A 126 6.61 -14.00 -26.31
CA THR A 126 6.87 -15.18 -27.17
C THR A 126 6.71 -14.74 -28.62
#